data_94b9728523d54605ea186ee4506a76bd
#
_entry.id   94b9728523d54605ea186ee4506a76bd
#
_cell.length_a   1.000
_cell.length_b   1.000
_cell.length_c   1.000
_cell.angle_alpha   90.00
_cell.angle_beta   90.00
_cell.angle_gamma   90.00
#
_symmetry.space_group_name_H-M   'P 1'
#
loop_
_entity.id
_entity.type
_entity.pdbx_description
1 polymer ?
#
loop_
_entity_poly.entity_id
_entity_poly.type
_entity_poly.pdbx_seq_one_letter_code
_entity_poly.pdbx_strand_id
1 'polypeptide(L)'
;RVAEVAKLMADAGLIVIVSFISPFRNERRLAREIAGDVNFAEIYVDTPLEVCEARDPKGLYRKARAGLISHFTGIDSDYEVPEAAELTLDTSKTTPDALAEALLAELRRRHVI
;
A
#
# COMPACT_ATOMS: atom_id res chain seq x y z
N ARG A 1 3.89 -13.82 7.27
CA ARG A 1 3.15 -13.91 8.56
C ARG A 1 1.92 -13.03 8.58
N VAL A 2 2.08 -11.76 8.19
CA VAL A 2 0.94 -10.83 8.13
C VAL A 2 -0.11 -11.32 7.14
N ALA A 3 0.30 -11.80 5.97
CA ALA A 3 -0.60 -12.34 4.97
C ALA A 3 -1.38 -13.56 5.48
N GLU A 4 -0.73 -14.42 6.24
CA GLU A 4 -1.39 -15.59 6.83
C GLU A 4 -2.42 -15.21 7.89
N VAL A 5 -2.11 -14.24 8.75
CA VAL A 5 -3.05 -13.71 9.73
C VAL A 5 -4.22 -13.02 9.02
N ALA A 6 -3.95 -12.21 7.99
CA ALA A 6 -4.98 -11.55 7.20
C ALA A 6 -5.92 -12.57 6.56
N LYS A 7 -5.37 -13.66 6.02
CA LYS A 7 -6.18 -14.74 5.44
C LYS A 7 -7.11 -15.37 6.47
N LEU A 8 -6.62 -15.66 7.67
CA LEU A 8 -7.46 -16.21 8.75
C LEU A 8 -8.62 -15.28 9.10
N MET A 9 -8.35 -13.99 9.20
CA MET A 9 -9.39 -13.00 9.48
C MET A 9 -10.41 -12.88 8.33
N ALA A 10 -9.93 -12.88 7.10
CA ALA A 10 -10.82 -12.84 5.93
C ALA A 10 -11.69 -14.10 5.85
N ASP A 11 -11.12 -15.26 6.13
CA ASP A 11 -11.87 -16.53 6.18
C ASP A 11 -12.96 -16.50 7.27
N ALA A 12 -12.76 -15.73 8.33
CA ALA A 12 -13.74 -15.50 9.37
C ALA A 12 -14.82 -14.48 8.99
N GLY A 13 -14.77 -13.92 7.80
CA GLY A 13 -15.77 -12.99 7.29
C GLY A 13 -15.45 -11.51 7.45
N LEU A 14 -14.22 -11.18 7.83
CA LEU A 14 -13.80 -9.79 8.01
C LEU A 14 -13.21 -9.20 6.73
N ILE A 15 -13.42 -7.90 6.53
CA ILE A 15 -12.66 -7.12 5.56
C ILE A 15 -11.37 -6.71 6.25
N VAL A 16 -10.24 -7.12 5.67
CA VAL A 16 -8.92 -6.90 6.27
C VAL A 16 -8.15 -5.86 5.47
N ILE A 17 -7.69 -4.82 6.15
CA ILE A 17 -6.85 -3.78 5.56
C ILE A 17 -5.45 -3.94 6.13
N VAL A 18 -4.46 -4.12 5.24
CA VAL A 18 -3.05 -4.23 5.61
C VAL A 18 -2.33 -3.00 5.04
N SER A 19 -1.74 -2.22 5.93
CA SER A 19 -1.04 -0.98 5.57
C SER A 19 0.44 -1.12 5.89
N PHE A 20 1.19 -1.62 4.92
CA PHE A 20 2.64 -1.78 4.99
C PHE A 20 3.29 -1.17 3.75
N ILE A 21 4.57 -0.86 3.84
CA ILE A 21 5.33 -0.35 2.69
C ILE A 21 5.36 -1.38 1.57
N SER A 22 5.65 -2.64 1.89
CA SER A 22 5.69 -3.77 0.95
C SER A 22 6.42 -3.42 -0.34
N PRO A 23 7.71 -3.09 -0.29
CA PRO A 23 8.39 -2.45 -1.41
C PRO A 23 8.70 -3.41 -2.57
N PHE A 24 8.64 -4.72 -2.36
CA PHE A 24 9.07 -5.70 -3.35
C PHE A 24 7.89 -6.46 -3.93
N ARG A 25 7.88 -6.59 -5.27
CA ARG A 25 6.83 -7.31 -6.01
C ARG A 25 6.67 -8.76 -5.55
N ASN A 26 7.78 -9.43 -5.26
CA ASN A 26 7.75 -10.83 -4.82
C ASN A 26 7.01 -11.00 -3.51
N GLU A 27 7.19 -10.11 -2.57
CA GLU A 27 6.50 -10.14 -1.29
C GLU A 27 5.00 -9.90 -1.44
N ARG A 28 4.62 -8.95 -2.29
CA ARG A 28 3.21 -8.68 -2.57
C ARG A 28 2.56 -9.83 -3.32
N ARG A 29 3.29 -10.46 -4.26
CA ARG A 29 2.81 -11.64 -4.97
C ARG A 29 2.57 -12.80 -4.02
N LEU A 30 3.49 -13.03 -3.08
CA LEU A 30 3.32 -14.08 -2.07
C LEU A 30 2.08 -13.84 -1.21
N ALA A 31 1.84 -12.59 -0.80
CA ALA A 31 0.64 -12.23 -0.05
C ALA A 31 -0.64 -12.54 -0.84
N ARG A 32 -0.66 -12.22 -2.14
CA ARG A 32 -1.77 -12.54 -3.04
C ARG A 32 -2.00 -14.04 -3.13
N GLU A 33 -0.94 -14.82 -3.27
CA GLU A 33 -1.04 -16.28 -3.33
C GLU A 33 -1.60 -16.88 -2.05
N ILE A 34 -1.16 -16.38 -0.90
CA ILE A 34 -1.65 -16.85 0.41
C ILE A 34 -3.12 -16.51 0.59
N ALA A 35 -3.54 -15.29 0.29
CA ALA A 35 -4.93 -14.86 0.45
C ALA A 35 -5.89 -15.47 -0.58
N GLY A 36 -5.36 -15.82 -1.75
CA GLY A 36 -6.15 -16.21 -2.91
C GLY A 36 -6.51 -15.00 -3.77
N ASP A 37 -6.34 -15.11 -5.07
CA ASP A 37 -6.44 -13.98 -6.00
C ASP A 37 -7.82 -13.28 -5.96
N VAL A 38 -8.89 -14.05 -5.80
CA VAL A 38 -10.26 -13.52 -5.73
C VAL A 38 -10.48 -12.66 -4.48
N ASN A 39 -9.80 -12.98 -3.40
CA ASN A 39 -9.95 -12.33 -2.09
C ASN A 39 -8.91 -11.26 -1.82
N PHE A 40 -8.07 -10.94 -2.79
CA PHE A 40 -6.96 -10.02 -2.63
C PHE A 40 -7.13 -8.81 -3.53
N ALA A 41 -6.89 -7.62 -2.99
CA ALA A 41 -6.79 -6.40 -3.78
C ALA A 41 -5.51 -5.65 -3.39
N GLU A 42 -4.66 -5.41 -4.37
CA GLU A 42 -3.48 -4.57 -4.21
C GLU A 42 -3.87 -3.13 -4.52
N ILE A 43 -3.67 -2.27 -3.55
CA ILE A 43 -3.94 -0.84 -3.67
C ILE A 43 -2.60 -0.11 -3.67
N TYR A 44 -2.29 0.51 -4.79
CA TYR A 44 -1.07 1.30 -4.92
C TYR A 44 -1.34 2.76 -4.56
N VAL A 45 -0.77 3.19 -3.45
CA VAL A 45 -0.83 4.60 -3.03
C VAL A 45 0.33 5.32 -3.72
N ASP A 46 0.04 5.89 -4.87
CA ASP A 46 1.03 6.50 -5.75
C ASP A 46 1.19 7.99 -5.41
N THR A 47 2.38 8.34 -4.96
CA THR A 47 2.73 9.72 -4.65
C THR A 47 4.17 9.97 -5.09
N PRO A 48 4.44 11.02 -5.89
CA PRO A 48 5.81 11.35 -6.24
C PRO A 48 6.70 11.52 -5.01
N LEU A 49 7.93 11.02 -5.07
CA LEU A 49 8.86 11.06 -3.94
C LEU A 49 9.05 12.48 -3.41
N GLU A 50 9.13 13.45 -4.31
CA GLU A 50 9.30 14.86 -3.96
C GLU A 50 8.14 15.38 -3.09
N VAL A 51 6.93 14.92 -3.37
CA VAL A 51 5.74 15.27 -2.59
C VAL A 51 5.79 14.62 -1.21
N CYS A 52 6.19 13.35 -1.15
CA CYS A 52 6.38 12.65 0.13
C CYS A 52 7.43 13.35 1.00
N GLU A 53 8.56 13.73 0.42
CA GLU A 53 9.62 14.45 1.12
C GLU A 53 9.17 15.82 1.61
N ALA A 54 8.38 16.53 0.79
CA ALA A 54 7.85 17.85 1.17
C ALA A 54 6.84 17.75 2.32
N ARG A 55 6.03 16.71 2.34
CA ARG A 55 5.06 16.47 3.44
C ARG A 55 5.74 16.05 4.73
N ASP A 56 6.60 15.06 4.68
CA ASP A 56 7.46 14.52 5.74
C ASP A 56 6.94 14.75 7.17
N PRO A 57 5.74 14.28 7.51
CA PRO A 57 5.07 14.66 8.76
C PRO A 57 5.83 14.24 10.01
N LYS A 58 6.62 13.17 9.92
CA LYS A 58 7.42 12.65 11.05
C LYS A 58 8.90 13.03 10.96
N GLY A 59 9.31 13.78 9.94
CA GLY A 59 10.70 14.15 9.72
C GLY A 59 11.61 12.98 9.33
N LEU A 60 11.05 11.84 8.92
CA LEU A 60 11.81 10.63 8.60
C LEU A 60 12.62 10.76 7.31
N TYR A 61 12.05 11.40 6.28
CA TYR A 61 12.78 11.66 5.03
C TYR A 61 13.98 12.56 5.26
N ARG A 62 13.81 13.60 6.07
CA ARG A 62 14.91 14.49 6.44
C ARG A 62 16.03 13.73 7.16
N LYS A 63 15.68 12.86 8.09
CA LYS A 63 16.64 12.01 8.80
C LYS A 63 17.34 11.04 7.86
N ALA A 64 16.62 10.44 6.93
CA ALA A 64 17.17 9.54 5.93
C ALA A 64 18.17 10.26 5.02
N ARG A 65 17.83 11.46 4.54
CA ARG A 65 18.72 12.29 3.72
C ARG A 65 19.98 12.69 4.47
N ALA A 66 19.88 12.91 5.77
CA ALA A 66 21.04 13.24 6.63
C ALA A 66 21.87 12.01 6.99
N GLY A 67 21.51 10.80 6.55
CA GLY A 67 22.21 9.57 6.84
C GLY A 67 21.96 9.01 8.25
N LEU A 68 20.96 9.54 8.96
CA LEU A 68 20.64 9.09 10.32
C LEU A 68 19.80 7.81 10.33
N ILE A 69 19.14 7.49 9.23
CA ILE A 69 18.35 6.28 9.04
C ILE A 69 18.86 5.59 7.78
N SER A 70 19.19 4.30 7.88
CA SER A 70 19.59 3.47 6.75
C SER A 70 18.44 2.61 6.24
N HIS A 71 18.57 2.12 5.01
CA HIS A 71 17.57 1.26 4.36
C HIS A 71 16.17 1.88 4.32
N PHE A 72 16.11 3.18 4.05
CA PHE A 72 14.86 3.91 3.96
C PHE A 72 14.33 3.85 2.52
N THR A 73 13.13 3.28 2.36
CA THR A 73 12.51 3.11 1.04
C THR A 73 12.33 4.46 0.34
N GLY A 74 12.79 4.54 -0.91
CA GLY A 74 12.75 5.74 -1.73
C GLY A 74 14.00 6.62 -1.62
N ILE A 75 14.83 6.45 -0.60
CA ILE A 75 16.07 7.22 -0.42
C ILE A 75 17.29 6.34 -0.71
N ASP A 76 17.53 5.32 0.11
CA ASP A 76 18.65 4.37 -0.05
C ASP A 76 18.19 2.92 -0.16
N SER A 77 16.90 2.69 -0.32
CA SER A 77 16.32 1.39 -0.57
C SER A 77 15.25 1.50 -1.65
N ASP A 78 15.17 0.50 -2.50
CA ASP A 78 14.29 0.50 -3.67
C ASP A 78 12.83 0.28 -3.29
N TYR A 79 11.95 0.82 -4.12
CA TYR A 79 10.54 0.49 -4.16
C TYR A 79 10.18 0.01 -5.57
N GLU A 80 9.68 -1.19 -5.68
CA GLU A 80 9.24 -1.76 -6.96
C GLU A 80 7.77 -1.43 -7.20
N VAL A 81 7.52 -0.56 -8.19
CA VAL A 81 6.16 -0.14 -8.55
C VAL A 81 5.32 -1.36 -8.97
N PRO A 82 4.07 -1.48 -8.48
CA PRO A 82 3.18 -2.55 -8.91
C PRO A 82 2.95 -2.55 -10.42
N GLU A 83 2.91 -3.73 -11.02
CA GLU A 83 2.66 -3.87 -12.46
C GLU A 83 1.16 -3.87 -12.77
N ALA A 84 0.34 -4.40 -11.87
CA ALA A 84 -1.09 -4.57 -12.09
C ALA A 84 -1.88 -4.49 -10.77
N ALA A 85 -1.78 -3.36 -10.08
CA ALA A 85 -2.59 -3.11 -8.89
C ALA A 85 -4.08 -3.02 -9.26
N GLU A 86 -4.95 -3.53 -8.41
CA GLU A 86 -6.39 -3.43 -8.61
C GLU A 86 -6.88 -1.98 -8.58
N LEU A 87 -6.22 -1.13 -7.79
CA LEU A 87 -6.54 0.29 -7.73
C LEU A 87 -5.26 1.09 -7.49
N THR A 88 -5.12 2.22 -8.18
CA THR A 88 -4.04 3.18 -7.96
C THR A 88 -4.63 4.49 -7.46
N LEU A 89 -4.11 5.00 -6.34
CA LEU A 89 -4.58 6.22 -5.69
C LEU A 89 -3.47 7.28 -5.73
N ASP A 90 -3.67 8.33 -6.53
CA ASP A 90 -2.70 9.43 -6.62
C ASP A 90 -3.02 10.48 -5.55
N THR A 91 -2.20 10.53 -4.51
CA THR A 91 -2.43 11.43 -3.38
C THR A 91 -1.98 12.87 -3.65
N SER A 92 -1.28 13.12 -4.75
CA SER A 92 -0.82 14.47 -5.11
C SER A 92 -1.91 15.31 -5.77
N LYS A 93 -2.97 14.68 -6.28
CA LYS A 93 -4.01 15.34 -7.07
C LYS A 93 -5.38 15.36 -6.38
N THR A 94 -5.56 14.60 -5.31
CA THR A 94 -6.86 14.34 -4.72
C THR A 94 -6.75 14.27 -3.21
N THR A 95 -7.82 14.64 -2.51
CA THR A 95 -7.88 14.59 -1.04
C THR A 95 -7.98 13.16 -0.53
N PRO A 96 -7.56 12.89 0.73
CA PRO A 96 -7.75 11.58 1.36
C PRO A 96 -9.20 11.12 1.36
N ASP A 97 -10.15 12.00 1.60
CA ASP A 97 -11.59 11.67 1.60
C ASP A 97 -12.06 11.19 0.23
N ALA A 98 -11.66 11.87 -0.84
CA ALA A 98 -12.00 11.47 -2.20
C ALA A 98 -11.34 10.14 -2.57
N LEU A 99 -10.13 9.90 -2.11
CA LEU A 99 -9.43 8.62 -2.33
C LEU A 99 -10.12 7.48 -1.57
N ALA A 100 -10.57 7.73 -0.35
CA ALA A 100 -11.35 6.76 0.43
C ALA A 100 -12.66 6.40 -0.28
N GLU A 101 -13.34 7.39 -0.86
CA GLU A 101 -14.56 7.14 -1.65
C GLU A 101 -14.27 6.30 -2.89
N ALA A 102 -13.15 6.54 -3.57
CA ALA A 102 -12.73 5.71 -4.70
C ALA A 102 -12.48 4.26 -4.29
N LEU A 103 -11.86 4.04 -3.14
CA LEU A 103 -11.66 2.69 -2.59
C LEU A 103 -12.98 2.02 -2.24
N LEU A 104 -13.91 2.73 -1.60
CA LEU A 104 -15.24 2.21 -1.31
C LEU A 104 -16.00 1.82 -2.58
N ALA A 105 -15.91 2.64 -3.63
CA ALA A 105 -16.52 2.33 -4.92
C ALA A 105 -15.96 1.03 -5.52
N GLU A 106 -14.66 0.82 -5.41
CA GLU A 106 -14.03 -0.43 -5.88
C GLU A 106 -14.50 -1.64 -5.08
N LEU A 107 -14.63 -1.51 -3.76
CA LEU A 107 -15.14 -2.59 -2.91
C LEU A 107 -16.60 -2.93 -3.24
N ARG A 108 -17.44 -1.92 -3.54
CA ARG A 108 -18.81 -2.13 -3.98
C ARG A 108 -18.86 -2.83 -5.34
N ARG A 109 -18.02 -2.40 -6.29
CA ARG A 109 -17.91 -3.03 -7.60
C ARG A 109 -17.55 -4.51 -7.49
N ARG A 110 -16.71 -4.87 -6.52
CA ARG A 110 -16.28 -6.24 -6.25
C ARG A 110 -17.24 -7.01 -5.35
N HIS A 111 -18.34 -6.40 -4.95
CA HIS A 111 -19.35 -6.99 -4.04
C HIS A 111 -18.79 -7.39 -2.67
N VAL A 112 -17.81 -6.64 -2.18
CA VAL A 112 -17.24 -6.84 -0.84
C VAL A 112 -18.12 -6.15 0.22
N ILE A 113 -18.67 -5.00 -0.15
CA ILE A 113 -19.59 -4.23 0.69
C ILE A 113 -20.86 -3.85 -0.05
#